data_bbe9311b99bbc09a4398dc60313f440e
#
_entry.id   bbe9311b99bbc09a4398dc60313f440e
#
_cell.length_a   1.000
_cell.length_b   1.000
_cell.length_c   1.000
_cell.angle_alpha   90.00
_cell.angle_beta   90.00
_cell.angle_gamma   90.00
#
_symmetry.space_group_name_H-M   'P 1'
#
loop_
_entity.id
_entity.type
_entity.pdbx_description
1 polymer ?
#
loop_
_entity_poly.entity_id
_entity_poly.type
_entity_poly.pdbx_seq_one_letter_code
_entity_poly.pdbx_strand_id
1 'polypeptide(L)'
;MPKYVFGPVPSRRLGRSLGIDLIPPKTCTLECRYCQLNTTTELLCQPREFGSTEEILKELNTTLDDIAKPDWITLSGAGEPTLSRSIGEVIRRVKQLHLAPVCVITNGTLLHLPEVRKALFPADRVIPTLCTVFPETFQKIHRPAPGVDLCNLLKGLSLFASHFQGVLEVEIFVIPGINDTPREVAGLSRYLAALPRLAAVYLNTAVRPPSDPTIRAATAQELDNMKNGLALVVPVTTVLDHQPTSKRVIRKHQATPEGVLALLLRHPCTIEQLSQVLDTPVTSLEP
;
A
#
# COMPACT_ATOMS: atom_id res chain seq x y z
N MET A 1 18.81 -10.47 -9.25
CA MET A 1 17.83 -9.41 -8.84
C MET A 1 17.09 -9.86 -7.60
N PRO A 2 16.90 -8.98 -6.61
CA PRO A 2 15.99 -9.27 -5.50
C PRO A 2 14.59 -9.60 -6.02
N LYS A 3 14.08 -10.78 -5.67
CA LYS A 3 12.79 -11.27 -6.18
C LYS A 3 11.64 -10.79 -5.31
N TYR A 4 11.84 -10.75 -3.98
CA TYR A 4 10.78 -10.50 -3.01
C TYR A 4 11.03 -9.24 -2.17
N VAL A 5 12.27 -8.90 -1.84
CA VAL A 5 12.59 -7.84 -0.88
C VAL A 5 13.11 -6.60 -1.60
N PHE A 6 12.57 -5.44 -1.28
CA PHE A 6 12.96 -4.16 -1.86
C PHE A 6 13.04 -3.04 -0.82
N GLY A 7 13.83 -2.05 -1.08
CA GLY A 7 14.05 -0.95 -0.16
C GLY A 7 15.23 -1.22 0.78
N PRO A 8 15.31 -0.59 1.97
CA PRO A 8 14.26 0.27 2.57
C PRO A 8 13.98 1.52 1.74
N VAL A 9 12.68 1.87 1.63
CA VAL A 9 12.24 3.10 0.96
C VAL A 9 11.77 4.12 2.00
N PRO A 10 11.99 5.44 1.75
CA PRO A 10 11.46 6.48 2.61
C PRO A 10 9.95 6.57 2.42
N SER A 11 9.21 6.07 3.39
CA SER A 11 7.75 6.15 3.43
C SER A 11 7.31 7.37 4.23
N ARG A 12 6.34 8.14 3.71
CA ARG A 12 5.76 9.28 4.43
C ARG A 12 5.07 8.86 5.72
N ARG A 13 4.48 7.65 5.77
CA ARG A 13 3.73 7.13 6.92
C ARG A 13 4.53 6.17 7.81
N LEU A 14 5.49 5.48 7.22
CA LEU A 14 6.14 4.33 7.87
C LEU A 14 7.65 4.55 8.07
N GLY A 15 8.15 5.76 7.83
CA GLY A 15 9.59 6.01 7.95
C GLY A 15 10.40 5.17 6.95
N ARG A 16 11.45 4.48 7.41
CA ARG A 16 12.25 3.56 6.58
C ARG A 16 11.51 2.23 6.48
N SER A 17 10.85 2.00 5.37
CA SER A 17 10.05 0.81 5.13
C SER A 17 10.79 -0.19 4.25
N LEU A 18 11.05 -1.39 4.79
CA LEU A 18 11.54 -2.52 4.01
C LEU A 18 10.35 -3.28 3.44
N GLY A 19 10.24 -3.32 2.11
CA GLY A 19 9.13 -3.94 1.42
C GLY A 19 9.34 -5.43 1.16
N ILE A 20 8.27 -6.22 1.33
CA ILE A 20 8.19 -7.61 0.89
C ILE A 20 7.06 -7.72 -0.13
N ASP A 21 7.40 -8.12 -1.35
CA ASP A 21 6.49 -8.33 -2.46
C ASP A 21 6.23 -9.83 -2.64
N LEU A 22 4.99 -10.26 -2.40
CA LEU A 22 4.60 -11.68 -2.34
C LEU A 22 4.11 -12.23 -3.66
N ILE A 23 3.94 -11.38 -4.66
CA ILE A 23 3.25 -11.71 -5.90
C ILE A 23 4.05 -11.23 -7.12
N PRO A 24 3.83 -11.80 -8.29
CA PRO A 24 4.40 -11.30 -9.53
C PRO A 24 3.97 -9.86 -9.80
N PRO A 25 4.82 -9.06 -10.47
CA PRO A 25 4.48 -7.68 -10.81
C PRO A 25 3.16 -7.57 -11.57
N LYS A 26 2.36 -6.56 -11.20
CA LYS A 26 1.07 -6.22 -11.84
C LYS A 26 0.01 -7.33 -11.78
N THR A 27 0.09 -8.19 -10.77
CA THR A 27 -0.96 -9.16 -10.41
C THR A 27 -1.83 -8.54 -9.32
N CYS A 28 -3.11 -8.32 -9.60
CA CYS A 28 -3.99 -7.59 -8.68
C CYS A 28 -5.44 -8.06 -8.84
N THR A 29 -6.30 -7.68 -7.89
CA THR A 29 -7.76 -7.83 -8.00
C THR A 29 -8.41 -6.62 -8.70
N LEU A 30 -7.66 -5.54 -8.92
CA LEU A 30 -8.11 -4.27 -9.45
C LEU A 30 -7.16 -3.77 -10.55
N GLU A 31 -7.69 -2.97 -11.47
CA GLU A 31 -6.94 -2.17 -12.43
C GLU A 31 -7.22 -0.68 -12.18
N CYS A 32 -6.71 -0.17 -11.05
CA CYS A 32 -7.01 1.20 -10.63
C CYS A 32 -6.44 2.23 -11.59
N ARG A 33 -7.25 3.20 -12.00
CA ARG A 33 -6.85 4.31 -12.90
C ARG A 33 -5.71 5.15 -12.33
N TYR A 34 -5.60 5.23 -11.01
CA TYR A 34 -4.55 5.98 -10.31
C TYR A 34 -3.30 5.16 -10.00
N CYS A 35 -3.22 3.89 -10.43
CA CYS A 35 -2.12 3.01 -10.07
C CYS A 35 -0.79 3.53 -10.64
N GLN A 36 0.20 3.73 -9.78
CA GLN A 36 1.54 4.16 -10.19
C GLN A 36 2.33 3.06 -10.92
N LEU A 37 1.85 1.82 -10.89
CA LEU A 37 2.50 0.67 -11.51
C LEU A 37 2.02 0.41 -12.95
N ASN A 38 1.22 1.31 -13.51
CA ASN A 38 0.54 1.14 -14.80
C ASN A 38 -0.51 0.02 -14.80
N THR A 39 -0.88 -0.44 -16.00
CA THR A 39 -1.96 -1.42 -16.24
C THR A 39 -1.67 -2.75 -15.54
N THR A 40 -2.68 -3.31 -14.88
CA THR A 40 -2.64 -4.66 -14.32
C THR A 40 -2.59 -5.69 -15.45
N THR A 41 -1.62 -6.59 -15.41
CA THR A 41 -1.43 -7.61 -16.45
C THR A 41 -2.14 -8.91 -16.12
N GLU A 42 -2.36 -9.19 -14.84
CA GLU A 42 -3.07 -10.38 -14.37
C GLU A 42 -4.12 -9.98 -13.32
N LEU A 43 -5.39 -9.99 -13.73
CA LEU A 43 -6.53 -9.74 -12.86
C LEU A 43 -7.03 -11.05 -12.25
N LEU A 44 -7.00 -11.13 -10.91
CA LEU A 44 -7.41 -12.32 -10.15
C LEU A 44 -8.45 -11.95 -9.10
N CYS A 45 -9.32 -12.90 -8.73
CA CYS A 45 -10.31 -12.71 -7.67
C CYS A 45 -10.17 -13.70 -6.51
N GLN A 46 -9.16 -14.58 -6.55
CA GLN A 46 -8.94 -15.62 -5.54
C GLN A 46 -7.47 -15.74 -5.17
N PRO A 47 -7.14 -15.97 -3.88
CA PRO A 47 -5.77 -16.22 -3.44
C PRO A 47 -5.20 -17.53 -4.03
N ARG A 48 -3.90 -17.50 -4.38
CA ARG A 48 -3.16 -18.67 -4.85
C ARG A 48 -1.71 -18.66 -4.34
N GLU A 49 -0.98 -19.72 -4.61
CA GLU A 49 0.46 -19.79 -4.32
C GLU A 49 1.27 -19.07 -5.41
N PHE A 50 2.27 -18.27 -4.98
CA PHE A 50 3.16 -17.54 -5.88
C PHE A 50 4.64 -17.78 -5.60
N GLY A 51 4.99 -18.22 -4.41
CA GLY A 51 6.36 -18.44 -4.01
C GLY A 51 6.48 -19.11 -2.65
N SER A 52 7.69 -19.56 -2.34
CA SER A 52 7.99 -20.23 -1.08
C SER A 52 8.28 -19.21 0.03
N THR A 53 7.70 -19.41 1.21
CA THR A 53 8.00 -18.62 2.40
C THR A 53 9.49 -18.69 2.75
N GLU A 54 10.13 -19.84 2.57
CA GLU A 54 11.56 -20.05 2.82
C GLU A 54 12.44 -19.20 1.93
N GLU A 55 12.10 -19.10 0.63
CA GLU A 55 12.83 -18.21 -0.31
C GLU A 55 12.72 -16.75 0.11
N ILE A 56 11.51 -16.30 0.50
CA ILE A 56 11.25 -14.94 0.97
C ILE A 56 12.08 -14.62 2.21
N LEU A 57 12.08 -15.52 3.19
CA LEU A 57 12.83 -15.35 4.45
C LEU A 57 14.33 -15.40 4.25
N LYS A 58 14.82 -16.26 3.36
CA LYS A 58 16.23 -16.32 3.00
C LYS A 58 16.68 -14.98 2.38
N GLU A 59 15.92 -14.44 1.44
CA GLU A 59 16.23 -13.14 0.83
C GLU A 59 16.12 -12.00 1.84
N LEU A 60 15.12 -12.03 2.73
CA LEU A 60 14.96 -11.06 3.81
C LEU A 60 16.19 -11.04 4.72
N ASN A 61 16.65 -12.20 5.21
CA ASN A 61 17.80 -12.30 6.09
C ASN A 61 19.07 -11.76 5.42
N THR A 62 19.36 -12.18 4.18
CA THR A 62 20.50 -11.65 3.41
C THR A 62 20.41 -10.14 3.24
N THR A 63 19.19 -9.61 3.05
CA THR A 63 18.97 -8.18 2.92
C THR A 63 19.24 -7.43 4.22
N LEU A 64 18.85 -8.00 5.37
CA LEU A 64 18.99 -7.38 6.69
C LEU A 64 20.45 -7.26 7.14
N ASP A 65 21.32 -8.15 6.69
CA ASP A 65 22.76 -8.08 6.97
C ASP A 65 23.40 -6.82 6.36
N ASP A 66 22.80 -6.26 5.30
CA ASP A 66 23.36 -5.15 4.52
C ASP A 66 22.72 -3.79 4.82
N ILE A 67 21.70 -3.72 5.67
CA ILE A 67 20.94 -2.49 5.90
C ILE A 67 20.84 -2.11 7.38
N ALA A 68 20.68 -0.81 7.63
CA ALA A 68 20.26 -0.35 8.96
C ALA A 68 18.84 -0.85 9.28
N LYS A 69 18.58 -1.11 10.56
CA LYS A 69 17.28 -1.61 11.04
C LYS A 69 16.12 -0.75 10.46
N PRO A 70 15.16 -1.35 9.74
CA PRO A 70 14.02 -0.63 9.22
C PRO A 70 13.08 -0.21 10.36
N ASP A 71 12.29 0.86 10.12
CA ASP A 71 11.24 1.26 11.06
C ASP A 71 10.02 0.35 10.93
N TRP A 72 9.75 -0.16 9.71
CA TRP A 72 8.69 -1.10 9.39
C TRP A 72 9.12 -2.13 8.36
N ILE A 73 8.59 -3.34 8.46
CA ILE A 73 8.57 -4.32 7.38
C ILE A 73 7.16 -4.29 6.77
N THR A 74 7.05 -4.01 5.47
CA THR A 74 5.76 -3.76 4.82
C THR A 74 5.50 -4.80 3.75
N LEU A 75 4.41 -5.55 3.89
CA LEU A 75 3.91 -6.42 2.84
C LEU A 75 3.10 -5.56 1.87
N SER A 76 3.71 -5.25 0.76
CA SER A 76 3.18 -4.44 -0.34
C SER A 76 4.10 -4.62 -1.54
N GLY A 77 3.77 -4.07 -2.68
CA GLY A 77 4.67 -4.14 -3.83
C GLY A 77 3.97 -3.91 -5.14
N ALA A 78 4.26 -4.74 -6.10
CA ALA A 78 3.82 -4.58 -7.48
C ALA A 78 2.40 -5.11 -7.77
N GLY A 79 1.56 -5.30 -6.75
CA GLY A 79 0.17 -5.75 -6.89
C GLY A 79 -0.57 -5.89 -5.55
N GLU A 80 -1.52 -6.83 -5.44
CA GLU A 80 -2.33 -7.05 -4.23
C GLU A 80 -1.76 -8.19 -3.37
N PRO A 81 -1.16 -7.92 -2.19
CA PRO A 81 -0.47 -8.94 -1.41
C PRO A 81 -1.39 -10.03 -0.84
N THR A 82 -2.69 -9.74 -0.61
CA THR A 82 -3.63 -10.73 -0.09
C THR A 82 -4.03 -11.81 -1.11
N LEU A 83 -3.60 -11.68 -2.36
CA LEU A 83 -3.66 -12.76 -3.34
C LEU A 83 -2.68 -13.91 -3.03
N SER A 84 -1.64 -13.66 -2.23
CA SER A 84 -0.72 -14.73 -1.82
C SER A 84 -1.28 -15.51 -0.64
N ARG A 85 -1.46 -16.83 -0.79
CA ARG A 85 -1.86 -17.73 0.30
C ARG A 85 -0.82 -17.80 1.42
N SER A 86 0.45 -17.58 1.10
CA SER A 86 1.55 -17.59 2.08
C SER A 86 1.60 -16.37 2.98
N ILE A 87 0.80 -15.30 2.72
CA ILE A 87 0.89 -14.01 3.44
C ILE A 87 0.85 -14.18 4.97
N GLY A 88 -0.05 -15.00 5.49
CA GLY A 88 -0.19 -15.20 6.94
C GLY A 88 1.01 -15.90 7.58
N GLU A 89 1.63 -16.84 6.87
CA GLU A 89 2.85 -17.51 7.31
C GLU A 89 4.03 -16.54 7.28
N VAL A 90 4.20 -15.80 6.19
CA VAL A 90 5.25 -14.78 6.08
C VAL A 90 5.14 -13.76 7.21
N ILE A 91 3.95 -13.22 7.51
CA ILE A 91 3.75 -12.29 8.62
C ILE A 91 4.23 -12.91 9.95
N ARG A 92 3.77 -14.13 10.29
CA ARG A 92 4.16 -14.79 11.53
C ARG A 92 5.67 -15.01 11.63
N ARG A 93 6.29 -15.51 10.56
CA ARG A 93 7.73 -15.78 10.52
C ARG A 93 8.56 -14.50 10.60
N VAL A 94 8.17 -13.45 9.90
CA VAL A 94 8.82 -12.13 9.98
C VAL A 94 8.71 -11.54 11.39
N LYS A 95 7.56 -11.67 12.04
CA LYS A 95 7.40 -11.20 13.43
C LYS A 95 8.28 -11.97 14.43
N GLN A 96 8.51 -13.26 14.22
CA GLN A 96 9.42 -14.06 15.05
C GLN A 96 10.88 -13.56 15.00
N LEU A 97 11.26 -12.82 13.97
CA LEU A 97 12.60 -12.22 13.89
C LEU A 97 12.77 -11.00 14.82
N HIS A 98 11.69 -10.44 15.36
CA HIS A 98 11.69 -9.28 16.27
C HIS A 98 12.46 -8.05 15.74
N LEU A 99 12.51 -7.86 14.44
CA LEU A 99 13.32 -6.83 13.78
C LEU A 99 12.61 -5.47 13.74
N ALA A 100 11.37 -5.45 13.27
CA ALA A 100 10.53 -4.28 13.16
C ALA A 100 9.06 -4.71 13.16
N PRO A 101 8.12 -3.80 13.45
CA PRO A 101 6.69 -4.07 13.30
C PRO A 101 6.33 -4.32 11.83
N VAL A 102 5.28 -5.14 11.63
CA VAL A 102 4.82 -5.57 10.32
C VAL A 102 3.56 -4.80 9.91
N CYS A 103 3.61 -4.16 8.74
CA CYS A 103 2.49 -3.47 8.11
C CYS A 103 2.04 -4.20 6.84
N VAL A 104 0.74 -4.28 6.61
CA VAL A 104 0.17 -4.75 5.34
C VAL A 104 -0.60 -3.62 4.68
N ILE A 105 -0.25 -3.29 3.42
CA ILE A 105 -0.99 -2.35 2.59
C ILE A 105 -1.76 -3.17 1.55
N THR A 106 -3.08 -3.07 1.55
CA THR A 106 -3.96 -3.89 0.71
C THR A 106 -5.07 -3.03 0.09
N ASN A 107 -5.58 -3.43 -1.05
CA ASN A 107 -6.79 -2.81 -1.62
C ASN A 107 -8.09 -3.28 -0.92
N GLY A 108 -8.00 -4.23 0.00
CA GLY A 108 -9.09 -4.67 0.86
C GLY A 108 -10.14 -5.57 0.20
N THR A 109 -10.07 -5.80 -1.10
CA THR A 109 -11.12 -6.55 -1.84
C THR A 109 -11.32 -7.98 -1.38
N LEU A 110 -10.28 -8.63 -0.87
CA LEU A 110 -10.32 -10.01 -0.41
C LEU A 110 -10.60 -10.16 1.10
N LEU A 111 -10.83 -9.06 1.83
CA LEU A 111 -11.17 -9.11 3.26
C LEU A 111 -12.53 -9.79 3.54
N HIS A 112 -13.38 -10.01 2.54
CA HIS A 112 -14.59 -10.80 2.69
C HIS A 112 -14.31 -12.30 2.94
N LEU A 113 -13.12 -12.79 2.54
CA LEU A 113 -12.68 -14.17 2.75
C LEU A 113 -12.18 -14.37 4.19
N PRO A 114 -12.76 -15.32 4.97
CA PRO A 114 -12.33 -15.56 6.35
C PRO A 114 -10.88 -15.92 6.51
N GLU A 115 -10.32 -16.71 5.58
CA GLU A 115 -8.91 -17.12 5.56
C GLU A 115 -7.97 -15.93 5.37
N VAL A 116 -8.32 -14.95 4.52
CA VAL A 116 -7.53 -13.73 4.34
C VAL A 116 -7.53 -12.89 5.61
N ARG A 117 -8.70 -12.68 6.24
CA ARG A 117 -8.76 -11.97 7.52
C ARG A 117 -7.89 -12.62 8.60
N LYS A 118 -8.00 -13.96 8.74
CA LYS A 118 -7.19 -14.73 9.70
C LYS A 118 -5.69 -14.62 9.41
N ALA A 119 -5.31 -14.60 8.13
CA ALA A 119 -3.92 -14.45 7.71
C ALA A 119 -3.33 -13.07 8.10
N LEU A 120 -4.15 -12.02 8.13
CA LEU A 120 -3.72 -10.66 8.45
C LEU A 120 -3.75 -10.35 9.97
N PHE A 121 -4.44 -11.11 10.80
CA PHE A 121 -4.53 -10.83 12.25
C PHE A 121 -3.20 -10.73 13.00
N PRO A 122 -2.11 -11.44 12.61
CA PRO A 122 -0.83 -11.27 13.28
C PRO A 122 -0.09 -9.97 12.95
N ALA A 123 -0.50 -9.21 11.92
CA ALA A 123 0.12 -7.95 11.57
C ALA A 123 -0.05 -6.88 12.66
N ASP A 124 0.91 -5.96 12.78
CA ASP A 124 0.83 -4.86 13.74
C ASP A 124 -0.03 -3.70 13.21
N ARG A 125 -0.02 -3.52 11.89
CA ARG A 125 -0.82 -2.50 11.18
C ARG A 125 -1.33 -3.06 9.88
N VAL A 126 -2.59 -2.73 9.55
CA VAL A 126 -3.18 -3.02 8.23
C VAL A 126 -3.80 -1.74 7.68
N ILE A 127 -3.49 -1.44 6.43
CA ILE A 127 -3.95 -0.22 5.74
C ILE A 127 -4.70 -0.63 4.48
N PRO A 128 -6.02 -0.90 4.57
CA PRO A 128 -6.85 -1.10 3.39
C PRO A 128 -7.15 0.23 2.69
N THR A 129 -7.25 0.19 1.35
CA THR A 129 -7.67 1.33 0.54
C THR A 129 -9.17 1.29 0.31
N LEU A 130 -9.88 2.39 0.62
CA LEU A 130 -11.31 2.56 0.36
C LEU A 130 -11.56 3.93 -0.27
N CYS A 131 -11.76 4.00 -1.59
CA CYS A 131 -11.92 5.28 -2.30
C CYS A 131 -13.38 5.73 -2.42
N THR A 132 -14.35 4.85 -2.23
CA THR A 132 -15.79 5.13 -2.38
C THR A 132 -16.63 4.05 -1.70
N VAL A 133 -17.90 4.39 -1.43
CA VAL A 133 -18.94 3.44 -0.98
C VAL A 133 -20.05 3.27 -2.03
N PHE A 134 -19.86 3.79 -3.24
CA PHE A 134 -20.83 3.73 -4.33
C PHE A 134 -20.34 2.81 -5.45
N PRO A 135 -21.15 1.82 -5.87
CA PRO A 135 -20.72 0.83 -6.86
C PRO A 135 -20.29 1.42 -8.21
N GLU A 136 -20.99 2.44 -8.70
CA GLU A 136 -20.67 3.11 -9.95
C GLU A 136 -19.31 3.81 -9.93
N THR A 137 -18.97 4.45 -8.79
CA THR A 137 -17.68 5.10 -8.59
C THR A 137 -16.57 4.07 -8.40
N PHE A 138 -16.86 2.96 -7.69
CA PHE A 138 -15.94 1.84 -7.54
C PHE A 138 -15.53 1.25 -8.90
N GLN A 139 -16.51 0.97 -9.76
CA GLN A 139 -16.26 0.48 -11.12
C GLN A 139 -15.43 1.48 -11.94
N LYS A 140 -15.77 2.75 -11.86
CA LYS A 140 -15.11 3.84 -12.60
C LYS A 140 -13.64 4.01 -12.18
N ILE A 141 -13.33 3.93 -10.89
CA ILE A 141 -11.98 4.14 -10.34
C ILE A 141 -11.13 2.88 -10.46
N HIS A 142 -11.67 1.73 -10.06
CA HIS A 142 -10.88 0.54 -9.74
C HIS A 142 -10.90 -0.54 -10.81
N ARG A 143 -11.85 -0.53 -11.74
CA ARG A 143 -11.98 -1.53 -12.82
C ARG A 143 -11.73 -2.95 -12.28
N PRO A 144 -12.58 -3.46 -11.37
CA PRO A 144 -12.31 -4.70 -10.64
C PRO A 144 -12.33 -5.93 -11.55
N ALA A 145 -11.59 -6.96 -11.14
CA ALA A 145 -11.68 -8.29 -11.75
C ALA A 145 -13.11 -8.84 -11.68
N PRO A 146 -13.52 -9.68 -12.65
CA PRO A 146 -14.79 -10.38 -12.55
C PRO A 146 -14.94 -11.12 -11.22
N GLY A 147 -16.09 -10.91 -10.53
CA GLY A 147 -16.33 -11.49 -9.21
C GLY A 147 -15.84 -10.66 -8.02
N VAL A 148 -15.16 -9.55 -8.26
CA VAL A 148 -14.80 -8.57 -7.22
C VAL A 148 -15.82 -7.45 -7.20
N ASP A 149 -16.46 -7.22 -6.07
CA ASP A 149 -17.49 -6.20 -5.89
C ASP A 149 -17.31 -5.38 -4.60
N LEU A 150 -17.88 -4.18 -4.60
CA LEU A 150 -17.79 -3.25 -3.48
C LEU A 150 -18.52 -3.75 -2.23
N CYS A 151 -19.65 -4.46 -2.37
CA CYS A 151 -20.41 -4.96 -1.23
C CYS A 151 -19.60 -5.94 -0.39
N ASN A 152 -18.89 -6.85 -1.05
CA ASN A 152 -17.97 -7.78 -0.40
C ASN A 152 -16.78 -7.06 0.26
N LEU A 153 -16.21 -6.03 -0.40
CA LEU A 153 -15.16 -5.21 0.19
C LEU A 153 -15.65 -4.54 1.48
N LEU A 154 -16.79 -3.84 1.46
CA LEU A 154 -17.33 -3.14 2.62
C LEU A 154 -17.67 -4.10 3.77
N LYS A 155 -18.35 -5.22 3.48
CA LYS A 155 -18.63 -6.28 4.48
C LYS A 155 -17.34 -6.85 5.07
N GLY A 156 -16.37 -7.17 4.21
CA GLY A 156 -15.07 -7.72 4.60
C GLY A 156 -14.29 -6.78 5.50
N LEU A 157 -14.23 -5.49 5.16
CA LEU A 157 -13.57 -4.47 5.96
C LEU A 157 -14.24 -4.29 7.33
N SER A 158 -15.59 -4.25 7.40
CA SER A 158 -16.30 -4.16 8.66
C SER A 158 -16.07 -5.38 9.56
N LEU A 159 -16.08 -6.59 9.00
CA LEU A 159 -15.77 -7.82 9.72
C LEU A 159 -14.31 -7.86 10.18
N PHE A 160 -13.37 -7.39 9.36
CA PHE A 160 -11.97 -7.29 9.74
C PHE A 160 -11.79 -6.30 10.89
N ALA A 161 -12.36 -5.11 10.76
CA ALA A 161 -12.30 -4.07 11.78
C ALA A 161 -12.84 -4.53 13.16
N SER A 162 -13.86 -5.39 13.16
CA SER A 162 -14.46 -5.93 14.41
C SER A 162 -13.55 -6.87 15.18
N HIS A 163 -12.59 -7.53 14.52
CA HIS A 163 -11.79 -8.59 15.13
C HIS A 163 -10.28 -8.28 15.17
N PHE A 164 -9.80 -7.37 14.33
CA PHE A 164 -8.39 -7.03 14.27
C PHE A 164 -7.96 -6.28 15.54
N GLN A 165 -6.86 -6.72 16.15
CA GLN A 165 -6.34 -6.15 17.40
C GLN A 165 -5.19 -5.17 17.18
N GLY A 166 -4.60 -5.14 15.98
CA GLY A 166 -3.56 -4.19 15.60
C GLY A 166 -4.13 -2.82 15.20
N VAL A 167 -3.29 -1.99 14.62
CA VAL A 167 -3.67 -0.65 14.16
C VAL A 167 -4.34 -0.75 12.79
N LEU A 168 -5.62 -0.43 12.73
CA LEU A 168 -6.37 -0.31 11.48
C LEU A 168 -6.40 1.15 11.03
N GLU A 169 -5.81 1.44 9.87
CA GLU A 169 -5.92 2.74 9.20
C GLU A 169 -6.53 2.53 7.82
N VAL A 170 -7.34 3.48 7.35
CA VAL A 170 -7.91 3.42 6.00
C VAL A 170 -7.24 4.47 5.12
N GLU A 171 -6.73 4.05 3.96
CA GLU A 171 -6.29 4.97 2.93
C GLU A 171 -7.46 5.32 2.01
N ILE A 172 -7.65 6.62 1.73
CA ILE A 172 -8.53 7.11 0.66
C ILE A 172 -7.63 7.76 -0.40
N PHE A 173 -7.63 7.21 -1.60
CA PHE A 173 -6.98 7.88 -2.72
C PHE A 173 -7.94 8.87 -3.35
N VAL A 174 -7.65 10.16 -3.17
CA VAL A 174 -8.51 11.26 -3.62
C VAL A 174 -8.28 11.54 -5.11
N ILE A 175 -9.35 11.48 -5.88
CA ILE A 175 -9.37 11.77 -7.31
C ILE A 175 -10.35 12.92 -7.54
N PRO A 176 -9.84 14.14 -7.79
CA PRO A 176 -10.67 15.33 -7.93
C PRO A 176 -11.76 15.19 -9.00
N GLY A 177 -12.98 15.58 -8.63
CA GLY A 177 -14.18 15.49 -9.48
C GLY A 177 -14.77 14.08 -9.61
N ILE A 178 -14.22 13.09 -8.89
CA ILE A 178 -14.75 11.72 -8.91
C ILE A 178 -15.22 11.29 -7.51
N ASN A 179 -14.33 11.25 -6.51
CA ASN A 179 -14.68 10.77 -5.17
C ASN A 179 -14.57 11.83 -4.06
N ASP A 180 -14.43 13.09 -4.45
CA ASP A 180 -14.40 14.27 -3.57
C ASP A 180 -15.71 15.08 -3.59
N THR A 181 -16.75 14.57 -4.26
CA THR A 181 -18.07 15.21 -4.29
C THR A 181 -18.76 15.15 -2.93
N PRO A 182 -19.68 16.08 -2.59
CA PRO A 182 -20.41 16.04 -1.31
C PRO A 182 -21.10 14.70 -1.02
N ARG A 183 -21.65 14.05 -2.05
CA ARG A 183 -22.27 12.71 -1.93
C ARG A 183 -21.25 11.65 -1.53
N GLU A 184 -20.10 11.63 -2.19
CA GLU A 184 -19.02 10.67 -1.92
C GLU A 184 -18.45 10.85 -0.50
N VAL A 185 -18.14 12.09 -0.14
CA VAL A 185 -17.61 12.43 1.18
C VAL A 185 -18.60 12.05 2.28
N ALA A 186 -19.89 12.36 2.13
CA ALA A 186 -20.92 12.00 3.10
C ALA A 186 -21.10 10.46 3.23
N GLY A 187 -20.99 9.74 2.10
CA GLY A 187 -21.05 8.27 2.10
C GLY A 187 -19.85 7.65 2.81
N LEU A 188 -18.64 8.09 2.48
CA LEU A 188 -17.39 7.66 3.12
C LEU A 188 -17.40 7.98 4.62
N SER A 189 -17.77 9.22 5.00
CA SER A 189 -17.87 9.65 6.40
C SER A 189 -18.77 8.72 7.21
N ARG A 190 -19.97 8.45 6.73
CA ARG A 190 -20.93 7.56 7.40
C ARG A 190 -20.40 6.14 7.58
N TYR A 191 -19.79 5.58 6.53
CA TYR A 191 -19.25 4.22 6.61
C TYR A 191 -18.05 4.13 7.55
N LEU A 192 -17.10 5.07 7.44
CA LEU A 192 -15.89 5.10 8.26
C LEU A 192 -16.21 5.36 9.75
N ALA A 193 -17.17 6.23 10.04
CA ALA A 193 -17.62 6.48 11.41
C ALA A 193 -18.24 5.23 12.07
N ALA A 194 -18.80 4.32 11.29
CA ALA A 194 -19.35 3.06 11.76
C ALA A 194 -18.32 1.92 11.88
N LEU A 195 -17.09 2.11 11.38
CA LEU A 195 -16.05 1.08 11.48
C LEU A 195 -15.52 0.98 12.92
N PRO A 196 -15.65 -0.17 13.57
CA PRO A 196 -15.04 -0.35 14.88
C PRO A 196 -13.51 -0.32 14.77
N ARG A 197 -12.85 0.22 15.81
CA ARG A 197 -11.39 0.23 15.93
C ARG A 197 -10.63 0.95 14.80
N LEU A 198 -11.28 1.76 13.99
CA LEU A 198 -10.58 2.62 13.04
C LEU A 198 -9.68 3.59 13.82
N ALA A 199 -8.37 3.52 13.57
CA ALA A 199 -7.40 4.35 14.27
C ALA A 199 -7.17 5.70 13.57
N ALA A 200 -7.15 5.72 12.25
CA ALA A 200 -6.93 6.93 11.46
C ALA A 200 -7.38 6.74 10.00
N VAL A 201 -7.53 7.86 9.30
CA VAL A 201 -7.72 7.92 7.85
C VAL A 201 -6.59 8.72 7.22
N TYR A 202 -6.06 8.22 6.11
CA TYR A 202 -5.00 8.86 5.35
C TYR A 202 -5.49 9.22 3.95
N LEU A 203 -5.49 10.50 3.63
CA LEU A 203 -5.84 11.01 2.30
C LEU A 203 -4.59 11.05 1.42
N ASN A 204 -4.56 10.22 0.40
CA ASN A 204 -3.51 10.16 -0.62
C ASN A 204 -4.03 10.74 -1.94
N THR A 205 -3.13 11.07 -2.86
CA THR A 205 -3.48 11.50 -4.22
C THR A 205 -2.35 11.16 -5.19
N ALA A 206 -2.50 11.49 -6.48
CA ALA A 206 -1.57 11.17 -7.55
C ALA A 206 -0.25 11.99 -7.46
N VAL A 207 0.56 11.72 -6.42
CA VAL A 207 1.90 12.33 -6.25
C VAL A 207 2.96 11.70 -7.18
N ARG A 208 2.60 10.67 -7.93
CA ARG A 208 3.39 10.01 -8.97
C ARG A 208 2.53 9.83 -10.21
N PRO A 209 3.13 9.68 -11.40
CA PRO A 209 2.36 9.46 -12.63
C PRO A 209 1.39 8.27 -12.47
N PRO A 210 0.08 8.48 -12.66
CA PRO A 210 -0.91 7.41 -12.63
C PRO A 210 -0.96 6.66 -13.98
N SER A 211 -1.56 5.46 -13.98
CA SER A 211 -1.77 4.68 -15.20
C SER A 211 -2.71 5.37 -16.21
N ASP A 212 -3.66 6.14 -15.70
CA ASP A 212 -4.56 6.94 -16.53
C ASP A 212 -4.12 8.42 -16.47
N PRO A 213 -3.62 8.99 -17.58
CA PRO A 213 -3.09 10.36 -17.61
C PRO A 213 -4.15 11.43 -17.36
N THR A 214 -5.44 11.10 -17.37
CA THR A 214 -6.53 12.03 -17.03
C THR A 214 -6.69 12.22 -15.52
N ILE A 215 -6.06 11.36 -14.69
CA ILE A 215 -6.04 11.51 -13.24
C ILE A 215 -4.96 12.52 -12.85
N ARG A 216 -5.37 13.60 -12.20
CA ARG A 216 -4.45 14.60 -11.63
C ARG A 216 -4.33 14.46 -10.11
N ALA A 217 -3.28 15.02 -9.56
CA ALA A 217 -3.17 15.19 -8.12
C ALA A 217 -4.25 16.14 -7.60
N ALA A 218 -4.74 15.87 -6.39
CA ALA A 218 -5.56 16.81 -5.65
C ALA A 218 -4.68 17.95 -5.13
N THR A 219 -5.21 19.17 -5.15
CA THR A 219 -4.61 20.33 -4.51
C THR A 219 -4.71 20.24 -2.99
N ALA A 220 -3.92 21.04 -2.27
CA ALA A 220 -4.02 21.12 -0.82
C ALA A 220 -5.45 21.47 -0.38
N GLN A 221 -6.09 22.44 -1.04
CA GLN A 221 -7.46 22.86 -0.73
C GLN A 221 -8.48 21.72 -0.95
N GLU A 222 -8.35 20.91 -2.01
CA GLU A 222 -9.24 19.77 -2.25
C GLU A 222 -9.06 18.69 -1.17
N LEU A 223 -7.82 18.42 -0.74
CA LEU A 223 -7.54 17.50 0.37
C LEU A 223 -8.10 18.02 1.70
N ASP A 224 -7.94 19.32 1.98
CA ASP A 224 -8.49 19.95 3.19
C ASP A 224 -10.02 19.95 3.19
N ASN A 225 -10.65 20.23 2.05
CA ASN A 225 -12.10 20.16 1.90
C ASN A 225 -12.61 18.74 2.20
N MET A 226 -11.95 17.72 1.65
CA MET A 226 -12.31 16.32 1.92
C MET A 226 -12.07 15.96 3.39
N LYS A 227 -10.93 16.33 3.96
CA LYS A 227 -10.61 16.11 5.38
C LYS A 227 -11.69 16.69 6.30
N ASN A 228 -12.07 17.95 6.06
CA ASN A 228 -13.11 18.63 6.84
C ASN A 228 -14.50 18.01 6.62
N GLY A 229 -14.80 17.62 5.39
CA GLY A 229 -16.08 17.00 5.03
C GLY A 229 -16.28 15.58 5.59
N LEU A 230 -15.19 14.85 5.84
CA LEU A 230 -15.29 13.53 6.48
C LEU A 230 -15.76 13.64 7.94
N ALA A 231 -15.44 14.73 8.64
CA ALA A 231 -15.90 15.02 10.01
C ALA A 231 -15.78 13.84 11.00
N LEU A 232 -14.69 13.08 10.92
CA LEU A 232 -14.46 11.87 11.72
C LEU A 232 -13.90 12.23 13.10
N VAL A 233 -14.21 11.40 14.10
CA VAL A 233 -13.61 11.48 15.44
C VAL A 233 -12.13 11.06 15.43
N VAL A 234 -11.75 10.14 14.51
CA VAL A 234 -10.37 9.69 14.36
C VAL A 234 -9.54 10.71 13.56
N PRO A 235 -8.22 10.75 13.75
CA PRO A 235 -7.33 11.61 12.98
C PRO A 235 -7.46 11.37 11.48
N VAL A 236 -7.58 12.46 10.71
CA VAL A 236 -7.51 12.45 9.26
C VAL A 236 -6.27 13.24 8.86
N THR A 237 -5.32 12.57 8.22
CA THR A 237 -4.07 13.17 7.73
C THR A 237 -3.99 13.09 6.22
N THR A 238 -3.20 13.96 5.61
CA THR A 238 -3.02 14.01 4.15
C THR A 238 -1.60 13.64 3.76
N VAL A 239 -1.41 13.32 2.50
CA VAL A 239 -0.07 13.08 1.93
C VAL A 239 0.85 14.31 2.05
N LEU A 240 0.30 15.51 2.22
CA LEU A 240 1.03 16.77 2.38
C LEU A 240 1.46 17.03 3.83
N ASP A 241 0.80 16.44 4.81
CA ASP A 241 1.11 16.59 6.24
C ASP A 241 2.42 15.87 6.63
N HIS A 242 2.89 14.94 5.80
CA HIS A 242 4.06 14.14 6.07
C HIS A 242 5.16 14.37 5.03
N GLN A 243 6.30 14.89 5.48
CA GLN A 243 7.50 14.91 4.67
C GLN A 243 8.21 13.53 4.75
N PRO A 244 8.78 13.02 3.65
CA PRO A 244 9.61 11.82 3.72
C PRO A 244 10.72 12.06 4.74
N THR A 245 10.87 11.14 5.68
CA THR A 245 11.95 11.24 6.67
C THR A 245 13.30 11.18 5.95
N SER A 246 14.09 12.26 6.06
CA SER A 246 15.39 12.44 5.42
C SER A 246 16.53 11.59 6.04
N LYS A 247 16.21 10.57 6.85
CA LYS A 247 17.22 9.69 7.43
C LYS A 247 17.79 8.81 6.32
N ARG A 248 19.09 9.01 6.05
CA ARG A 248 19.88 8.24 5.07
C ARG A 248 19.55 6.76 5.15
N VAL A 249 19.11 6.20 4.03
CA VAL A 249 18.91 4.76 3.84
C VAL A 249 20.11 4.24 3.08
N ILE A 250 21.11 3.72 3.78
CA ILE A 250 22.35 3.26 3.14
C ILE A 250 22.21 1.78 2.80
N ARG A 251 22.29 1.46 1.53
CA ARG A 251 22.69 0.15 1.02
C ARG A 251 23.89 0.33 0.08
N LYS A 252 25.02 -0.26 0.43
CA LYS A 252 26.21 -0.27 -0.46
C LYS A 252 25.97 -1.03 -1.78
N HIS A 253 24.95 -1.88 -1.86
CA HIS A 253 24.71 -2.77 -3.02
C HIS A 253 23.53 -2.37 -3.93
N GLN A 254 22.79 -1.29 -3.63
CA GLN A 254 21.62 -0.89 -4.44
C GLN A 254 21.93 0.06 -5.60
N ALA A 255 23.15 0.53 -5.70
CA ALA A 255 23.59 1.38 -6.82
C ALA A 255 23.91 0.60 -8.12
N THR A 256 23.54 -0.69 -8.18
CA THR A 256 23.63 -1.43 -9.45
C THR A 256 22.41 -1.14 -10.32
N PRO A 257 22.53 -1.14 -11.67
CA PRO A 257 21.40 -0.94 -12.58
C PRO A 257 20.22 -1.87 -12.29
N GLU A 258 20.51 -3.12 -11.92
CA GLU A 258 19.50 -4.13 -11.58
C GLU A 258 18.76 -3.81 -10.27
N GLY A 259 19.49 -3.30 -9.27
CA GLY A 259 18.90 -2.86 -7.99
C GLY A 259 17.99 -1.65 -8.16
N VAL A 260 18.43 -0.68 -8.97
CA VAL A 260 17.64 0.50 -9.36
C VAL A 260 16.38 0.09 -10.09
N LEU A 261 16.48 -0.79 -11.07
CA LEU A 261 15.33 -1.29 -11.84
C LEU A 261 14.34 -2.04 -10.94
N ALA A 262 14.83 -2.92 -10.07
CA ALA A 262 13.98 -3.67 -9.13
C ALA A 262 13.22 -2.75 -8.17
N LEU A 263 13.84 -1.63 -7.75
CA LEU A 263 13.20 -0.61 -6.94
C LEU A 263 12.12 0.14 -7.74
N LEU A 264 12.46 0.63 -8.93
CA LEU A 264 11.55 1.42 -9.76
C LEU A 264 10.32 0.64 -10.21
N LEU A 265 10.45 -0.67 -10.46
CA LEU A 265 9.32 -1.55 -10.80
C LEU A 265 8.28 -1.68 -9.68
N ARG A 266 8.68 -1.49 -8.42
CA ARG A 266 7.80 -1.61 -7.24
C ARG A 266 7.47 -0.28 -6.60
N HIS A 267 8.35 0.68 -6.77
CA HIS A 267 8.27 2.00 -6.14
C HIS A 267 8.78 3.08 -7.12
N PRO A 268 8.00 3.42 -8.16
CA PRO A 268 8.35 4.51 -9.05
C PRO A 268 8.66 5.78 -8.25
N CYS A 269 9.78 6.43 -8.53
CA CYS A 269 10.23 7.60 -7.81
C CYS A 269 10.98 8.57 -8.73
N THR A 270 11.14 9.83 -8.31
CA THR A 270 11.95 10.80 -9.03
C THR A 270 13.44 10.52 -8.84
N ILE A 271 14.28 11.14 -9.66
CA ILE A 271 15.74 10.99 -9.56
C ILE A 271 16.25 11.50 -8.21
N GLU A 272 15.66 12.54 -7.63
CA GLU A 272 15.98 13.05 -6.31
C GLU A 272 15.62 12.05 -5.20
N GLN A 273 14.46 11.41 -5.31
CA GLN A 273 14.06 10.34 -4.40
C GLN A 273 14.97 9.12 -4.53
N LEU A 274 15.34 8.76 -5.75
CA LEU A 274 16.28 7.69 -6.04
C LEU A 274 17.65 7.99 -5.44
N SER A 275 18.16 9.21 -5.62
CA SER A 275 19.39 9.72 -5.02
C SER A 275 19.40 9.57 -3.50
N GLN A 276 18.29 9.90 -2.84
CA GLN A 276 18.13 9.74 -1.38
C GLN A 276 18.13 8.27 -0.95
N VAL A 277 17.46 7.39 -1.70
CA VAL A 277 17.38 5.95 -1.40
C VAL A 277 18.72 5.27 -1.57
N LEU A 278 19.47 5.65 -2.61
CA LEU A 278 20.75 5.02 -2.97
C LEU A 278 21.97 5.70 -2.32
N ASP A 279 21.76 6.81 -1.61
CA ASP A 279 22.85 7.68 -1.09
C ASP A 279 23.88 8.03 -2.19
N THR A 280 23.39 8.29 -3.40
CA THR A 280 24.18 8.54 -4.60
C THR A 280 23.82 9.91 -5.16
N PRO A 281 24.78 10.78 -5.48
CA PRO A 281 24.49 12.10 -6.06
C PRO A 281 23.63 11.98 -7.33
N VAL A 282 22.69 12.91 -7.53
CA VAL A 282 21.84 12.97 -8.73
C VAL A 282 22.68 12.93 -10.00
N THR A 283 23.80 13.67 -10.03
CA THR A 283 24.74 13.71 -11.17
C THR A 283 25.35 12.36 -11.55
N SER A 284 25.36 11.40 -10.63
CA SER A 284 25.84 10.03 -10.89
C SER A 284 24.72 9.08 -11.34
N LEU A 285 23.47 9.54 -11.33
CA LEU A 285 22.27 8.80 -11.76
C LEU A 285 21.74 9.29 -13.11
N GLU A 286 22.25 10.39 -13.60
CA GLU A 286 21.97 10.90 -14.95
C GLU A 286 22.77 10.09 -15.97
N PRO A 287 22.21 9.82 -17.17
CA PRO A 287 22.85 9.03 -18.22
C PRO A 287 24.07 9.71 -18.83
#